data_acb5377f096ef2de432f1483d997de0a
#
_entry.id   acb5377f096ef2de432f1483d997de0a
#
_cell.length_a   1.000
_cell.length_b   1.000
_cell.length_c   1.000
_cell.angle_alpha   90.00
_cell.angle_beta   90.00
_cell.angle_gamma   90.00
#
_symmetry.space_group_name_H-M   'P 1'
#
loop_
_entity.id
_entity.type
_entity.pdbx_description
1 polymer ?
#
loop_
_entity_poly.entity_id
_entity_poly.type
_entity_poly.pdbx_seq_one_letter_code
_entity_poly.pdbx_strand_id
1 'polypeptide(L)'
;MKKLTIGDVSITSIIERDGPWRRPEDMFPAYDTDIGRRHLAELDPEVFDAASGKMVITYQTYVVRTPKHTILIDTCTGEDKGYEAPMDFPKQPWLDGFKAAGLRFEDIDYVFCTHLHIDHCGWNTVLRNGRWVPTFPKAKYIFHKGEYACWEESTKRGENRPGGGGNVWRYNCEPVVEAGQALLVENDYQLDDTFWLTPTPGHSPCHCCVNIRSHGEHAVVIGDLMHHALQCREPDWSTIFDWDPAQAARSRRKFLDDTADRGKFVLPIHFPHPTTGLIEADGERFRYKFVR
;
A
#
# COMPACT_ATOMS: atom_id res chain seq x y z
N MET A 1 -0.75 -4.10 13.50
CA MET A 1 0.62 -3.82 14.01
C MET A 1 0.56 -3.24 15.42
N LYS A 2 1.66 -3.31 16.19
CA LYS A 2 1.78 -2.48 17.39
C LYS A 2 1.86 -1.00 16.96
N LYS A 3 1.38 -0.10 17.82
CA LYS A 3 1.50 1.34 17.58
C LYS A 3 2.98 1.71 17.44
N LEU A 4 3.37 2.27 16.30
CA LEU A 4 4.67 2.90 16.08
C LEU A 4 4.55 4.37 16.46
N THR A 5 5.53 4.89 17.17
CA THR A 5 5.62 6.33 17.45
C THR A 5 6.98 6.83 16.93
N ILE A 6 6.98 7.89 16.15
CA ILE A 6 8.14 8.62 15.68
C ILE A 6 7.94 10.09 16.04
N GLY A 7 8.76 10.63 16.95
CA GLY A 7 8.54 11.98 17.50
C GLY A 7 7.08 12.15 17.98
N ASP A 8 6.40 13.17 17.44
CA ASP A 8 4.99 13.49 17.77
C ASP A 8 3.97 12.73 16.89
N VAL A 9 4.42 11.86 15.99
CA VAL A 9 3.55 11.13 15.07
C VAL A 9 3.31 9.71 15.57
N SER A 10 2.06 9.28 15.59
CA SER A 10 1.70 7.89 15.87
C SER A 10 1.09 7.20 14.66
N ILE A 11 1.52 5.97 14.40
CA ILE A 11 1.10 5.15 13.26
C ILE A 11 0.54 3.84 13.79
N THR A 12 -0.66 3.49 13.31
CA THR A 12 -1.31 2.20 13.55
C THR A 12 -1.84 1.67 12.22
N SER A 13 -2.34 0.43 12.18
CA SER A 13 -2.98 -0.10 10.98
C SER A 13 -4.36 -0.67 11.25
N ILE A 14 -5.21 -0.62 10.23
CA ILE A 14 -6.52 -1.27 10.18
C ILE A 14 -6.42 -2.35 9.11
N ILE A 15 -6.64 -3.59 9.48
CA ILE A 15 -6.55 -4.74 8.58
C ILE A 15 -7.94 -5.02 8.00
N GLU A 16 -8.03 -5.15 6.69
CA GLU A 16 -9.21 -5.60 5.99
C GLU A 16 -9.17 -7.11 5.73
N ARG A 17 -8.00 -7.62 5.39
CA ARG A 17 -7.76 -9.04 5.12
C ARG A 17 -6.34 -9.40 5.52
N ASP A 18 -6.16 -10.60 6.06
CA ASP A 18 -4.85 -11.19 6.39
C ASP A 18 -4.90 -12.70 6.17
N GLY A 19 -3.78 -13.30 5.74
CA GLY A 19 -3.68 -14.75 5.61
C GLY A 19 -2.89 -15.26 4.41
N PRO A 20 -2.85 -16.61 4.24
CA PRO A 20 -2.08 -17.27 3.19
C PRO A 20 -2.88 -17.31 1.87
N TRP A 21 -2.67 -16.33 1.00
CA TRP A 21 -3.50 -16.14 -0.19
C TRP A 21 -2.87 -16.64 -1.47
N ARG A 22 -1.55 -16.49 -1.67
CA ARG A 22 -0.89 -16.74 -2.95
C ARG A 22 0.34 -17.59 -2.79
N ARG A 23 0.56 -18.51 -3.72
CA ARG A 23 1.84 -19.20 -3.85
C ARG A 23 2.88 -18.25 -4.47
N PRO A 24 4.17 -18.36 -4.10
CA PRO A 24 5.23 -17.54 -4.70
C PRO A 24 5.26 -17.63 -6.23
N GLU A 25 5.14 -18.86 -6.77
CA GLU A 25 5.15 -19.14 -8.21
C GLU A 25 3.96 -18.53 -8.97
N ASP A 26 2.82 -18.33 -8.29
CA ASP A 26 1.64 -17.68 -8.88
C ASP A 26 1.76 -16.15 -8.91
N MET A 27 2.69 -15.59 -8.16
CA MET A 27 2.86 -14.14 -8.01
C MET A 27 4.10 -13.62 -8.72
N PHE A 28 5.19 -14.36 -8.67
CA PHE A 28 6.48 -13.95 -9.22
C PHE A 28 6.85 -14.81 -10.43
N PRO A 29 6.71 -14.29 -11.67
CA PRO A 29 7.06 -15.07 -12.88
C PRO A 29 8.52 -15.55 -12.92
N ALA A 30 9.42 -14.84 -12.23
CA ALA A 30 10.83 -15.21 -12.13
C ALA A 30 11.16 -16.12 -10.94
N TYR A 31 10.13 -16.63 -10.21
CA TYR A 31 10.35 -17.46 -9.04
C TYR A 31 11.09 -18.76 -9.37
N ASP A 32 12.22 -18.95 -8.73
CA ASP A 32 12.94 -20.22 -8.73
C ASP A 32 12.62 -20.97 -7.44
N THR A 33 12.12 -22.19 -7.55
CA THR A 33 11.63 -22.97 -6.41
C THR A 33 12.74 -23.30 -5.41
N ASP A 34 13.96 -23.60 -5.87
CA ASP A 34 15.06 -23.97 -5.00
C ASP A 34 15.66 -22.75 -4.29
N ILE A 35 15.76 -21.62 -5.00
CA ILE A 35 16.18 -20.33 -4.43
C ILE A 35 15.13 -19.87 -3.42
N GLY A 36 13.87 -19.84 -3.84
CA GLY A 36 12.76 -19.37 -3.00
C GLY A 36 12.59 -20.19 -1.73
N ARG A 37 12.70 -21.50 -1.81
CA ARG A 37 12.62 -22.39 -0.64
C ARG A 37 13.74 -22.11 0.37
N ARG A 38 14.98 -21.85 -0.09
CA ARG A 38 16.09 -21.45 0.81
C ARG A 38 15.80 -20.12 1.49
N HIS A 39 15.32 -19.12 0.75
CA HIS A 39 14.99 -17.83 1.33
C HIS A 39 13.83 -17.93 2.33
N LEU A 40 12.74 -18.64 2.00
CA LEU A 40 11.61 -18.81 2.91
C LEU A 40 11.99 -19.49 4.23
N ALA A 41 13.00 -20.37 4.23
CA ALA A 41 13.51 -20.99 5.45
C ALA A 41 14.27 -20.01 6.36
N GLU A 42 14.77 -18.90 5.83
CA GLU A 42 15.51 -17.85 6.55
C GLU A 42 14.66 -16.65 6.93
N LEU A 43 13.48 -16.50 6.31
CA LEU A 43 12.57 -15.40 6.60
C LEU A 43 11.80 -15.63 7.90
N ASP A 44 11.21 -14.55 8.42
CA ASP A 44 10.30 -14.61 9.55
C ASP A 44 9.13 -15.58 9.24
N PRO A 45 8.82 -16.52 10.14
CA PRO A 45 7.81 -17.53 9.86
C PRO A 45 6.40 -16.97 9.63
N GLU A 46 6.14 -15.72 10.02
CA GLU A 46 4.84 -15.08 9.84
C GLU A 46 4.55 -14.71 8.37
N VAL A 47 5.58 -14.64 7.52
CA VAL A 47 5.40 -14.28 6.11
C VAL A 47 4.96 -15.44 5.21
N PHE A 48 5.05 -16.68 5.69
CA PHE A 48 4.78 -17.85 4.87
C PHE A 48 4.11 -18.98 5.68
N ASP A 49 2.98 -19.46 5.19
CA ASP A 49 2.31 -20.64 5.73
C ASP A 49 2.84 -21.93 5.06
N ALA A 50 3.72 -22.62 5.75
CA ALA A 50 4.33 -23.85 5.25
C ALA A 50 3.32 -24.99 4.99
N ALA A 51 2.18 -25.01 5.70
CA ALA A 51 1.16 -26.03 5.54
C ALA A 51 0.43 -25.93 4.20
N SER A 52 0.11 -24.71 3.77
CA SER A 52 -0.54 -24.46 2.46
C SER A 52 0.46 -24.17 1.33
N GLY A 53 1.72 -23.87 1.64
CA GLY A 53 2.73 -23.44 0.69
C GLY A 53 2.44 -22.03 0.14
N LYS A 54 1.80 -21.16 0.92
CA LYS A 54 1.39 -19.82 0.48
C LYS A 54 2.06 -18.73 1.29
N MET A 55 2.32 -17.62 0.63
CA MET A 55 2.72 -16.36 1.25
C MET A 55 1.55 -15.78 2.04
N VAL A 56 1.84 -15.25 3.23
CA VAL A 56 0.88 -14.48 4.01
C VAL A 56 0.88 -13.05 3.50
N ILE A 57 -0.27 -12.61 2.99
CA ILE A 57 -0.47 -11.28 2.40
C ILE A 57 -1.54 -10.54 3.19
N THR A 58 -1.26 -9.33 3.57
CA THR A 58 -2.17 -8.46 4.32
C THR A 58 -2.71 -7.36 3.40
N TYR A 59 -3.96 -6.95 3.61
CA TYR A 59 -4.54 -5.74 3.06
C TYR A 59 -4.86 -4.81 4.24
N GLN A 60 -4.23 -3.67 4.30
CA GLN A 60 -4.33 -2.77 5.45
C GLN A 60 -4.25 -1.29 5.06
N THR A 61 -4.89 -0.46 5.87
CA THR A 61 -4.80 0.99 5.85
C THR A 61 -3.90 1.44 6.99
N TYR A 62 -2.95 2.34 6.76
CA TYR A 62 -2.27 2.99 7.87
C TYR A 62 -3.04 4.21 8.35
N VAL A 63 -3.21 4.32 9.66
CA VAL A 63 -3.75 5.49 10.35
C VAL A 63 -2.59 6.24 10.97
N VAL A 64 -2.34 7.43 10.48
CA VAL A 64 -1.26 8.32 10.96
C VAL A 64 -1.90 9.51 11.67
N ARG A 65 -1.55 9.71 12.94
CA ARG A 65 -1.98 10.86 13.73
C ARG A 65 -0.80 11.75 14.05
N THR A 66 -0.93 13.00 13.70
CA THR A 66 -0.02 14.08 14.07
C THR A 66 -0.71 15.03 15.05
N PRO A 67 -0.03 16.01 15.63
CA PRO A 67 -0.69 17.05 16.44
C PRO A 67 -1.75 17.86 15.66
N LYS A 68 -1.69 17.86 14.31
CA LYS A 68 -2.56 18.66 13.45
C LYS A 68 -3.58 17.85 12.67
N HIS A 69 -3.26 16.62 12.29
CA HIS A 69 -4.02 15.86 11.28
C HIS A 69 -4.20 14.40 11.66
N THR A 70 -5.34 13.83 11.27
CA THR A 70 -5.59 12.41 11.17
C THR A 70 -5.60 12.01 9.69
N ILE A 71 -4.68 11.15 9.30
CA ILE A 71 -4.40 10.81 7.91
C ILE A 71 -4.56 9.30 7.72
N LEU A 72 -5.16 8.90 6.62
CA LEU A 72 -5.12 7.53 6.14
C LEU A 72 -4.12 7.43 4.99
N ILE A 73 -3.34 6.35 4.97
CA ILE A 73 -2.50 6.00 3.81
C ILE A 73 -3.00 4.67 3.29
N ASP A 74 -3.45 4.67 2.06
CA ASP A 74 -4.21 3.66 1.33
C ASP A 74 -5.51 3.26 2.06
N THR A 75 -6.49 2.79 1.31
CA THR A 75 -7.84 2.55 1.83
C THR A 75 -8.41 1.20 1.40
N CYS A 76 -7.57 0.18 1.31
CA CYS A 76 -7.97 -1.20 1.02
C CYS A 76 -8.96 -1.34 -0.17
N THR A 77 -9.78 -2.42 -0.19
CA THR A 77 -10.64 -2.75 -1.34
C THR A 77 -12.03 -2.12 -1.29
N GLY A 78 -12.52 -1.77 -0.11
CA GLY A 78 -13.83 -1.15 0.06
C GLY A 78 -15.01 -2.11 -0.16
N GLU A 79 -16.18 -1.65 0.28
CA GLU A 79 -17.44 -2.40 0.32
C GLU A 79 -18.30 -2.14 -0.94
N ASP A 80 -19.19 -3.05 -1.29
CA ASP A 80 -20.20 -2.94 -2.35
C ASP A 80 -19.67 -2.74 -3.78
N LYS A 81 -18.38 -2.98 -4.01
CA LYS A 81 -17.74 -2.74 -5.33
C LYS A 81 -18.08 -3.80 -6.39
N GLY A 82 -18.69 -4.93 -6.00
CA GLY A 82 -19.01 -6.02 -6.92
C GLY A 82 -17.78 -6.72 -7.51
N TYR A 83 -16.65 -6.71 -6.78
CA TYR A 83 -15.46 -7.39 -7.23
C TYR A 83 -15.60 -8.89 -7.15
N GLU A 84 -15.09 -9.59 -8.18
CA GLU A 84 -15.05 -11.04 -8.24
C GLU A 84 -13.89 -11.62 -7.41
N ALA A 85 -13.90 -12.94 -7.23
CA ALA A 85 -12.80 -13.65 -6.55
C ALA A 85 -11.42 -13.37 -7.20
N PRO A 86 -10.39 -13.22 -6.42
CA PRO A 86 -10.30 -13.37 -4.96
C PRO A 86 -10.60 -12.09 -4.17
N MET A 87 -11.17 -11.04 -4.79
CA MET A 87 -11.39 -9.73 -4.16
C MET A 87 -12.80 -9.58 -3.55
N ASP A 88 -13.62 -10.65 -3.56
CA ASP A 88 -14.99 -10.75 -3.03
C ASP A 88 -15.07 -11.06 -1.53
N PHE A 89 -13.95 -11.05 -0.81
CA PHE A 89 -13.89 -11.33 0.63
C PHE A 89 -14.65 -10.30 1.48
N PRO A 90 -15.05 -10.64 2.74
CA PRO A 90 -15.76 -9.73 3.62
C PRO A 90 -14.96 -8.46 3.95
N LYS A 91 -15.58 -7.28 3.87
CA LYS A 91 -14.98 -5.97 4.14
C LYS A 91 -15.26 -5.44 5.56
N GLN A 92 -16.18 -6.08 6.27
CA GLN A 92 -16.57 -5.73 7.63
C GLN A 92 -15.37 -5.61 8.61
N PRO A 93 -14.31 -6.45 8.55
CA PRO A 93 -13.15 -6.30 9.43
C PRO A 93 -12.51 -4.91 9.37
N TRP A 94 -12.47 -4.26 8.20
CA TRP A 94 -11.97 -2.89 8.09
C TRP A 94 -12.82 -1.90 8.87
N LEU A 95 -14.15 -1.95 8.71
CA LEU A 95 -15.09 -1.07 9.43
C LEU A 95 -15.01 -1.28 10.94
N ASP A 96 -14.91 -2.52 11.37
CA ASP A 96 -14.77 -2.86 12.80
C ASP A 96 -13.44 -2.34 13.36
N GLY A 97 -12.35 -2.52 12.64
CA GLY A 97 -11.03 -1.98 12.97
C GLY A 97 -11.03 -0.45 13.02
N PHE A 98 -11.70 0.21 12.06
CA PHE A 98 -11.83 1.66 12.01
C PHE A 98 -12.57 2.20 13.24
N LYS A 99 -13.69 1.59 13.60
CA LYS A 99 -14.45 1.92 14.82
C LYS A 99 -13.66 1.63 16.11
N ALA A 100 -12.98 0.48 16.16
CA ALA A 100 -12.14 0.10 17.30
C ALA A 100 -10.94 1.04 17.50
N ALA A 101 -10.45 1.67 16.43
CA ALA A 101 -9.45 2.74 16.49
C ALA A 101 -10.02 4.09 17.02
N GLY A 102 -11.31 4.14 17.38
CA GLY A 102 -12.00 5.33 17.87
C GLY A 102 -12.20 6.41 16.80
N LEU A 103 -12.26 6.01 15.50
CA LEU A 103 -12.39 6.92 14.37
C LEU A 103 -13.84 7.00 13.90
N ARG A 104 -14.20 8.18 13.43
CA ARG A 104 -15.40 8.46 12.64
C ARG A 104 -14.94 8.97 11.26
N PHE A 105 -15.77 8.83 10.24
CA PHE A 105 -15.44 9.30 8.89
C PHE A 105 -15.14 10.80 8.83
N GLU A 106 -15.76 11.60 9.70
CA GLU A 106 -15.57 13.04 9.83
C GLU A 106 -14.25 13.43 10.49
N ASP A 107 -13.53 12.48 11.10
CA ASP A 107 -12.28 12.75 11.81
C ASP A 107 -11.05 12.70 10.88
N ILE A 108 -11.24 12.30 9.62
CA ILE A 108 -10.14 12.15 8.64
C ILE A 108 -9.96 13.47 7.89
N ASP A 109 -8.73 13.98 7.95
CA ASP A 109 -8.33 15.24 7.27
C ASP A 109 -7.75 14.96 5.89
N TYR A 110 -6.97 13.88 5.74
CA TYR A 110 -6.34 13.51 4.47
C TYR A 110 -6.37 12.01 4.23
N VAL A 111 -6.44 11.65 2.96
CA VAL A 111 -6.21 10.29 2.46
C VAL A 111 -5.08 10.37 1.44
N PHE A 112 -3.94 9.71 1.69
CA PHE A 112 -2.90 9.51 0.68
C PHE A 112 -3.13 8.17 0.01
N CYS A 113 -3.18 8.14 -1.34
CA CYS A 113 -3.08 6.89 -2.09
C CYS A 113 -1.68 6.79 -2.68
N THR A 114 -0.95 5.71 -2.32
CA THR A 114 0.37 5.42 -2.89
C THR A 114 0.28 5.21 -4.39
N HIS A 115 -0.82 4.64 -4.83
CA HIS A 115 -1.27 4.47 -6.21
C HIS A 115 -2.78 4.14 -6.24
N LEU A 116 -3.37 3.94 -7.43
CA LEU A 116 -4.81 3.82 -7.56
C LEU A 116 -5.26 2.42 -8.01
N HIS A 117 -4.67 1.37 -7.44
CA HIS A 117 -5.17 0.02 -7.59
C HIS A 117 -6.33 -0.28 -6.63
N ILE A 118 -6.99 -1.39 -6.93
CA ILE A 118 -8.24 -1.87 -6.33
C ILE A 118 -8.18 -1.95 -4.78
N ASP A 119 -7.05 -2.33 -4.23
CA ASP A 119 -6.82 -2.59 -2.82
C ASP A 119 -6.09 -1.44 -2.09
N HIS A 120 -5.96 -0.28 -2.76
CA HIS A 120 -5.38 0.94 -2.19
C HIS A 120 -6.33 2.13 -2.15
N CYS A 121 -7.41 2.09 -2.94
CA CYS A 121 -8.35 3.21 -3.06
C CYS A 121 -9.83 2.86 -2.82
N GLY A 122 -10.12 1.64 -2.35
CA GLY A 122 -11.50 1.14 -2.27
C GLY A 122 -12.39 1.89 -1.29
N TRP A 123 -11.95 2.09 -0.05
CA TRP A 123 -12.71 2.89 0.93
C TRP A 123 -12.62 4.41 0.70
N ASN A 124 -12.02 4.86 -0.39
CA ASN A 124 -12.15 6.28 -0.78
C ASN A 124 -13.60 6.67 -0.94
N THR A 125 -14.46 5.72 -1.36
CA THR A 125 -15.88 5.96 -1.57
C THR A 125 -16.75 4.85 -0.97
N VAL A 126 -17.97 5.22 -0.61
CA VAL A 126 -19.05 4.32 -0.19
C VAL A 126 -20.28 4.51 -1.06
N LEU A 127 -21.09 3.44 -1.19
CA LEU A 127 -22.34 3.49 -1.93
C LEU A 127 -23.45 4.08 -1.02
N ARG A 128 -24.00 5.22 -1.39
CA ARG A 128 -25.13 5.85 -0.69
C ARG A 128 -26.24 6.20 -1.68
N ASN A 129 -27.43 5.66 -1.45
CA ASN A 129 -28.60 5.91 -2.33
C ASN A 129 -28.31 5.65 -3.81
N GLY A 130 -27.56 4.58 -4.11
CA GLY A 130 -27.21 4.17 -5.48
C GLY A 130 -26.12 5.02 -6.14
N ARG A 131 -25.41 5.88 -5.38
CA ARG A 131 -24.29 6.69 -5.87
C ARG A 131 -23.04 6.48 -5.05
N TRP A 132 -21.89 6.43 -5.71
CA TRP A 132 -20.60 6.48 -5.06
C TRP A 132 -20.31 7.89 -4.57
N VAL A 133 -20.01 8.04 -3.30
CA VAL A 133 -19.68 9.33 -2.67
C VAL A 133 -18.42 9.17 -1.81
N PRO A 134 -17.62 10.22 -1.61
CA PRO A 134 -16.46 10.14 -0.72
C PRO A 134 -16.84 9.64 0.67
N THR A 135 -16.09 8.68 1.18
CA THR A 135 -16.29 8.09 2.52
C THR A 135 -16.02 9.09 3.61
N PHE A 136 -14.99 9.92 3.43
CA PHE A 136 -14.51 10.87 4.44
C PHE A 136 -14.89 12.27 4.02
N PRO A 137 -16.01 12.83 4.59
CA PRO A 137 -16.65 14.01 4.03
C PRO A 137 -15.83 15.32 4.14
N LYS A 138 -14.84 15.35 5.05
CA LYS A 138 -13.96 16.53 5.25
C LYS A 138 -12.57 16.35 4.63
N ALA A 139 -12.20 15.10 4.28
CA ALA A 139 -10.87 14.78 3.85
C ALA A 139 -10.53 15.39 2.48
N LYS A 140 -9.25 15.74 2.30
CA LYS A 140 -8.64 15.89 0.98
C LYS A 140 -7.94 14.59 0.62
N TYR A 141 -8.20 14.10 -0.60
CA TYR A 141 -7.63 12.87 -1.13
C TYR A 141 -6.47 13.24 -2.05
N ILE A 142 -5.29 12.81 -1.68
CA ILE A 142 -4.04 13.11 -2.38
C ILE A 142 -3.76 11.98 -3.35
N PHE A 143 -3.89 12.28 -4.65
CA PHE A 143 -3.60 11.37 -5.75
C PHE A 143 -2.45 11.94 -6.58
N HIS A 144 -1.51 11.10 -6.98
CA HIS A 144 -0.52 11.54 -7.96
C HIS A 144 -1.22 11.83 -9.29
N LYS A 145 -0.99 13.02 -9.85
CA LYS A 145 -1.70 13.51 -11.05
C LYS A 145 -1.51 12.60 -12.26
N GLY A 146 -0.27 12.12 -12.48
CA GLY A 146 0.03 11.20 -13.57
C GLY A 146 -0.62 9.83 -13.39
N GLU A 147 -0.72 9.34 -12.15
CA GLU A 147 -1.43 8.11 -11.82
C GLU A 147 -2.91 8.22 -12.16
N TYR A 148 -3.55 9.30 -11.67
CA TYR A 148 -4.95 9.58 -11.95
C TYR A 148 -5.23 9.69 -13.45
N ALA A 149 -4.43 10.49 -14.18
CA ALA A 149 -4.61 10.69 -15.61
C ALA A 149 -4.45 9.40 -16.42
N CYS A 150 -3.50 8.54 -16.04
CA CYS A 150 -3.27 7.26 -16.71
C CYS A 150 -4.50 6.33 -16.59
N TRP A 151 -5.08 6.20 -15.39
CA TRP A 151 -6.24 5.34 -15.18
C TRP A 151 -7.53 5.94 -15.77
N GLU A 152 -7.67 7.26 -15.77
CA GLU A 152 -8.75 7.97 -16.45
C GLU A 152 -8.73 7.67 -17.95
N GLU A 153 -7.57 7.83 -18.60
CA GLU A 153 -7.40 7.56 -20.03
C GLU A 153 -7.62 6.09 -20.37
N SER A 154 -7.02 5.17 -19.60
CA SER A 154 -7.22 3.74 -19.77
C SER A 154 -8.70 3.37 -19.69
N THR A 155 -9.42 3.95 -18.73
CA THR A 155 -10.86 3.76 -18.57
C THR A 155 -11.67 4.29 -19.76
N LYS A 156 -11.33 5.49 -20.27
CA LYS A 156 -11.98 6.09 -21.44
C LYS A 156 -11.75 5.27 -22.72
N ARG A 157 -10.57 4.63 -22.83
CA ARG A 157 -10.26 3.72 -23.96
C ARG A 157 -10.87 2.33 -23.81
N GLY A 158 -11.51 2.03 -22.67
CA GLY A 158 -12.09 0.71 -22.39
C GLY A 158 -11.03 -0.37 -22.17
N GLU A 159 -9.82 0.00 -21.81
CA GLU A 159 -8.75 -0.95 -21.49
C GLU A 159 -9.03 -1.62 -20.16
N ASN A 160 -8.91 -2.94 -20.12
CA ASN A 160 -9.00 -3.72 -18.88
C ASN A 160 -7.58 -4.08 -18.42
N ARG A 161 -7.09 -3.37 -17.45
CA ARG A 161 -5.76 -3.61 -16.87
C ARG A 161 -5.86 -4.16 -15.45
N PRO A 162 -5.01 -5.11 -15.08
CA PRO A 162 -5.00 -5.67 -13.73
C PRO A 162 -4.85 -4.55 -12.67
N GLY A 163 -5.69 -4.63 -11.65
CA GLY A 163 -5.60 -3.78 -10.47
C GLY A 163 -6.19 -2.38 -10.60
N GLY A 164 -6.22 -1.76 -11.79
CA GLY A 164 -6.63 -0.37 -11.93
C GLY A 164 -7.48 -0.10 -13.17
N GLY A 165 -7.99 1.13 -13.29
CA GLY A 165 -8.86 1.55 -14.39
C GLY A 165 -10.28 1.00 -14.32
N GLY A 166 -11.09 1.23 -15.35
CA GLY A 166 -12.46 0.74 -15.45
C GLY A 166 -13.32 1.08 -14.23
N ASN A 167 -13.94 0.08 -13.63
CA ASN A 167 -14.79 0.26 -12.45
C ASN A 167 -14.01 0.67 -11.20
N VAL A 168 -12.72 0.29 -11.07
CA VAL A 168 -11.88 0.73 -9.95
C VAL A 168 -11.77 2.25 -9.96
N TRP A 169 -11.42 2.83 -11.10
CA TRP A 169 -11.32 4.28 -11.25
C TRP A 169 -12.67 4.97 -11.07
N ARG A 170 -13.74 4.47 -11.77
CA ARG A 170 -15.10 5.06 -11.72
C ARG A 170 -15.72 5.06 -10.33
N TYR A 171 -15.48 4.00 -9.54
CA TYR A 171 -16.10 3.87 -8.23
C TYR A 171 -15.28 4.54 -7.13
N ASN A 172 -13.95 4.51 -7.23
CA ASN A 172 -13.07 4.87 -6.11
C ASN A 172 -12.38 6.24 -6.26
N CYS A 173 -12.20 6.74 -7.50
CA CYS A 173 -11.42 7.94 -7.75
C CYS A 173 -12.25 9.07 -8.37
N GLU A 174 -13.00 8.80 -9.43
CA GLU A 174 -13.82 9.79 -10.13
C GLU A 174 -14.79 10.53 -9.19
N PRO A 175 -15.56 9.85 -8.29
CA PRO A 175 -16.50 10.54 -7.41
C PRO A 175 -15.82 11.48 -6.41
N VAL A 176 -14.57 11.21 -6.05
CA VAL A 176 -13.77 12.07 -5.16
C VAL A 176 -13.37 13.36 -5.88
N VAL A 177 -13.02 13.26 -7.16
CA VAL A 177 -12.71 14.43 -7.99
C VAL A 177 -13.96 15.24 -8.26
N GLU A 178 -15.06 14.59 -8.63
CA GLU A 178 -16.37 15.26 -8.84
C GLU A 178 -16.86 16.00 -7.59
N ALA A 179 -16.58 15.48 -6.39
CA ALA A 179 -16.90 16.12 -5.13
C ALA A 179 -15.97 17.30 -4.77
N GLY A 180 -14.92 17.57 -5.58
CA GLY A 180 -13.94 18.63 -5.30
C GLY A 180 -13.03 18.34 -4.09
N GLN A 181 -12.93 17.06 -3.71
CA GLN A 181 -12.10 16.64 -2.58
C GLN A 181 -10.72 16.11 -3.00
N ALA A 182 -10.51 15.78 -4.27
CA ALA A 182 -9.20 15.36 -4.76
C ALA A 182 -8.20 16.52 -4.80
N LEU A 183 -6.98 16.22 -4.38
CA LEU A 183 -5.79 17.04 -4.55
C LEU A 183 -4.83 16.28 -5.46
N LEU A 184 -4.76 16.69 -6.74
CA LEU A 184 -3.88 16.10 -7.72
C LEU A 184 -2.49 16.72 -7.61
N VAL A 185 -1.49 15.91 -7.23
CA VAL A 185 -0.16 16.37 -6.87
C VAL A 185 0.91 15.80 -7.80
N GLU A 186 2.07 16.42 -7.81
CA GLU A 186 3.27 15.99 -8.54
C GLU A 186 4.29 15.34 -7.57
N ASN A 187 5.41 14.88 -8.11
CA ASN A 187 6.46 14.15 -7.38
C ASN A 187 7.07 14.89 -6.19
N ASP A 188 7.06 16.21 -6.20
CA ASP A 188 7.66 17.09 -5.20
C ASP A 188 6.68 17.52 -4.09
N TYR A 189 5.49 16.92 -4.07
CA TYR A 189 4.47 17.26 -3.08
C TYR A 189 4.93 16.97 -1.65
N GLN A 190 4.66 17.94 -0.78
CA GLN A 190 4.85 17.86 0.66
C GLN A 190 3.59 18.34 1.37
N LEU A 191 3.19 17.65 2.41
CA LEU A 191 2.19 18.11 3.36
C LEU A 191 2.92 18.51 4.64
N ASP A 192 3.04 19.81 4.85
CA ASP A 192 3.87 20.45 5.87
C ASP A 192 5.33 19.89 5.90
N ASP A 193 6.01 19.96 7.04
CA ASP A 193 7.37 19.43 7.18
C ASP A 193 7.42 17.93 7.54
N THR A 194 6.26 17.28 7.63
CA THR A 194 6.13 15.91 8.15
C THR A 194 6.06 14.88 7.03
N PHE A 195 5.36 15.19 5.91
CA PHE A 195 5.10 14.21 4.85
C PHE A 195 5.64 14.67 3.50
N TRP A 196 6.23 13.76 2.75
CA TRP A 196 6.57 13.97 1.34
C TRP A 196 6.50 12.68 0.54
N LEU A 197 6.33 12.81 -0.77
CA LEU A 197 6.33 11.70 -1.69
C LEU A 197 7.75 11.37 -2.20
N THR A 198 8.01 10.11 -2.43
CA THR A 198 9.16 9.64 -3.21
C THR A 198 8.64 8.78 -4.35
N PRO A 199 8.86 9.18 -5.62
CA PRO A 199 8.44 8.39 -6.77
C PRO A 199 9.15 7.04 -6.81
N THR A 200 8.37 6.00 -7.00
CA THR A 200 8.83 4.61 -7.15
C THR A 200 8.03 3.91 -8.26
N PRO A 201 8.07 4.44 -9.51
CA PRO A 201 7.27 3.92 -10.61
C PRO A 201 7.64 2.49 -10.97
N GLY A 202 6.72 1.78 -11.60
CA GLY A 202 6.92 0.43 -12.14
C GLY A 202 5.80 -0.52 -11.75
N HIS A 203 5.42 -0.59 -10.49
CA HIS A 203 4.22 -1.33 -10.08
C HIS A 203 2.97 -0.69 -10.68
N SER A 204 2.85 0.59 -10.59
CA SER A 204 1.94 1.41 -11.38
C SER A 204 2.72 2.57 -12.04
N PRO A 205 2.11 3.30 -13.00
CA PRO A 205 2.84 4.33 -13.76
C PRO A 205 3.49 5.40 -12.90
N CYS A 206 2.84 5.82 -11.82
CA CYS A 206 3.29 6.88 -10.93
C CYS A 206 3.18 6.48 -9.45
N HIS A 207 3.44 5.22 -9.13
CA HIS A 207 3.51 4.75 -7.76
C HIS A 207 4.47 5.60 -6.93
N CYS A 208 4.08 5.94 -5.70
CA CYS A 208 4.87 6.74 -4.77
C CYS A 208 4.93 6.09 -3.38
N CYS A 209 6.09 6.14 -2.74
CA CYS A 209 6.19 5.95 -1.30
C CYS A 209 5.80 7.23 -0.57
N VAL A 210 5.16 7.09 0.60
CA VAL A 210 4.82 8.21 1.49
C VAL A 210 5.79 8.23 2.66
N ASN A 211 6.67 9.21 2.71
CA ASN A 211 7.62 9.39 3.80
C ASN A 211 7.00 10.20 4.92
N ILE A 212 7.40 9.89 6.17
CA ILE A 212 6.93 10.52 7.40
C ILE A 212 8.15 10.81 8.26
N ARG A 213 8.32 12.06 8.69
CA ARG A 213 9.43 12.46 9.56
C ARG A 213 8.94 13.30 10.73
N SER A 214 9.47 13.02 11.92
CA SER A 214 9.24 13.82 13.11
C SER A 214 10.42 13.70 14.05
N HIS A 215 10.93 14.83 14.58
CA HIS A 215 12.05 14.89 15.54
C HIS A 215 13.30 14.07 15.14
N GLY A 216 13.60 14.01 13.84
CA GLY A 216 14.76 13.28 13.32
C GLY A 216 14.53 11.78 13.11
N GLU A 217 13.41 11.22 13.55
CA GLU A 217 12.99 9.85 13.23
C GLU A 217 12.23 9.81 11.90
N HIS A 218 12.35 8.70 11.19
CA HIS A 218 11.83 8.55 9.84
C HIS A 218 11.13 7.21 9.65
N ALA A 219 9.93 7.25 9.09
CA ALA A 219 9.19 6.10 8.59
C ALA A 219 8.79 6.31 7.12
N VAL A 220 8.54 5.23 6.40
CA VAL A 220 8.06 5.27 5.01
C VAL A 220 7.04 4.17 4.76
N VAL A 221 5.86 4.56 4.26
CA VAL A 221 4.88 3.63 3.72
C VAL A 221 5.23 3.40 2.25
N ILE A 222 5.47 2.15 1.89
CA ILE A 222 6.04 1.79 0.59
C ILE A 222 5.04 1.29 -0.43
N GLY A 223 3.73 1.29 -0.10
CA GLY A 223 2.71 0.75 -1.01
C GLY A 223 3.10 -0.63 -1.55
N ASP A 224 3.06 -0.77 -2.85
CA ASP A 224 3.33 -1.99 -3.60
C ASP A 224 4.73 -2.04 -4.23
N LEU A 225 5.65 -1.23 -3.70
CA LEU A 225 7.06 -1.39 -4.06
C LEU A 225 7.58 -2.79 -3.72
N MET A 226 7.04 -3.37 -2.64
CA MET A 226 7.24 -4.78 -2.25
C MET A 226 5.94 -5.38 -1.71
N HIS A 227 5.60 -6.57 -2.19
CA HIS A 227 4.43 -7.34 -1.75
C HIS A 227 4.79 -8.43 -0.73
N HIS A 228 6.04 -8.86 -0.70
CA HIS A 228 6.52 -9.90 0.20
C HIS A 228 8.00 -9.75 0.51
N ALA A 229 8.44 -10.23 1.68
CA ALA A 229 9.85 -10.15 2.13
C ALA A 229 10.84 -10.91 1.22
N LEU A 230 10.37 -11.83 0.38
CA LEU A 230 11.18 -12.45 -0.68
C LEU A 230 11.79 -11.41 -1.63
N GLN A 231 11.12 -10.28 -1.86
CA GLN A 231 11.61 -9.21 -2.74
C GLN A 231 12.74 -8.38 -2.13
N CYS A 232 13.02 -8.54 -0.84
CA CYS A 232 14.29 -8.07 -0.25
C CYS A 232 15.45 -8.99 -0.62
N ARG A 233 15.18 -10.30 -0.68
CA ARG A 233 16.18 -11.30 -1.07
C ARG A 233 16.45 -11.31 -2.57
N GLU A 234 15.38 -11.19 -3.36
CA GLU A 234 15.42 -11.18 -4.82
C GLU A 234 14.68 -9.93 -5.35
N PRO A 235 15.33 -8.75 -5.35
CA PRO A 235 14.70 -7.50 -5.77
C PRO A 235 14.20 -7.50 -7.22
N ASP A 236 14.72 -8.40 -8.05
CA ASP A 236 14.32 -8.55 -9.45
C ASP A 236 13.07 -9.41 -9.64
N TRP A 237 12.55 -10.03 -8.57
CA TRP A 237 11.29 -10.78 -8.65
C TRP A 237 10.11 -9.80 -8.64
N SER A 238 9.79 -9.32 -9.82
CA SER A 238 8.61 -8.49 -10.05
C SER A 238 7.34 -9.33 -10.07
N THR A 239 6.21 -8.72 -9.68
CA THR A 239 4.93 -9.41 -9.61
C THR A 239 4.21 -9.42 -10.96
N ILE A 240 3.22 -10.32 -11.10
CA ILE A 240 2.29 -10.33 -12.25
C ILE A 240 1.43 -9.05 -12.34
N PHE A 241 1.42 -8.22 -11.28
CA PHE A 241 0.64 -6.98 -11.20
C PHE A 241 1.44 -5.76 -11.64
N ASP A 242 2.77 -5.88 -11.78
CA ASP A 242 3.63 -4.74 -12.13
C ASP A 242 3.34 -4.26 -13.56
N TRP A 243 3.07 -2.96 -13.70
CA TRP A 243 2.86 -2.28 -14.99
C TRP A 243 4.09 -2.36 -15.89
N ASP A 244 5.25 -2.07 -15.33
CA ASP A 244 6.57 -2.24 -15.94
C ASP A 244 7.45 -3.02 -14.95
N PRO A 245 7.56 -4.36 -15.11
CA PRO A 245 8.31 -5.21 -14.20
C PRO A 245 9.78 -4.82 -14.06
N ALA A 246 10.40 -4.38 -15.16
CA ALA A 246 11.81 -3.97 -15.15
C ALA A 246 11.99 -2.64 -14.39
N GLN A 247 11.07 -1.70 -14.55
CA GLN A 247 11.10 -0.45 -13.80
C GLN A 247 10.79 -0.69 -12.33
N ALA A 248 9.83 -1.57 -11.99
CA ALA A 248 9.50 -1.95 -10.61
C ALA A 248 10.73 -2.53 -9.90
N ALA A 249 11.47 -3.43 -10.55
CA ALA A 249 12.72 -3.98 -10.03
C ALA A 249 13.78 -2.89 -9.79
N ARG A 250 13.97 -1.95 -10.73
CA ARG A 250 14.90 -0.81 -10.54
C ARG A 250 14.50 0.09 -9.38
N SER A 251 13.22 0.44 -9.26
CA SER A 251 12.69 1.26 -8.17
C SER A 251 12.88 0.57 -6.81
N ARG A 252 12.60 -0.73 -6.76
CA ARG A 252 12.79 -1.57 -5.57
C ARG A 252 14.25 -1.66 -5.15
N ARG A 253 15.16 -1.96 -6.10
CA ARG A 253 16.60 -2.03 -5.84
C ARG A 253 17.10 -0.70 -5.28
N LYS A 254 16.78 0.40 -5.96
CA LYS A 254 17.16 1.73 -5.50
C LYS A 254 16.66 2.04 -4.08
N PHE A 255 15.39 1.71 -3.78
CA PHE A 255 14.83 1.92 -2.44
C PHE A 255 15.57 1.11 -1.38
N LEU A 256 15.88 -0.16 -1.66
CA LEU A 256 16.60 -1.04 -0.75
C LEU A 256 18.02 -0.50 -0.49
N ASP A 257 18.75 -0.11 -1.53
CA ASP A 257 20.09 0.49 -1.43
C ASP A 257 20.09 1.80 -0.61
N ASP A 258 19.07 2.65 -0.83
CA ASP A 258 18.94 3.94 -0.13
C ASP A 258 18.44 3.79 1.32
N THR A 259 17.91 2.63 1.71
CA THR A 259 17.24 2.44 3.00
C THR A 259 18.02 1.49 3.93
N ALA A 260 18.78 0.56 3.38
CA ALA A 260 19.51 -0.44 4.16
C ALA A 260 20.42 0.22 5.21
N ASP A 261 20.36 -0.29 6.45
CA ASP A 261 21.18 0.14 7.59
C ASP A 261 21.05 1.63 7.97
N ARG A 262 19.96 2.31 7.53
CA ARG A 262 19.72 3.73 7.82
C ARG A 262 18.79 3.97 9.02
N GLY A 263 18.28 2.92 9.68
CA GLY A 263 17.37 3.07 10.82
C GLY A 263 16.00 3.63 10.47
N LYS A 264 15.63 3.66 9.18
CA LYS A 264 14.32 4.10 8.70
C LYS A 264 13.31 3.00 8.89
N PHE A 265 12.19 3.27 9.57
CA PHE A 265 11.09 2.33 9.67
C PHE A 265 10.38 2.18 8.32
N VAL A 266 10.22 0.94 7.88
CA VAL A 266 9.53 0.60 6.62
C VAL A 266 8.18 -0.02 6.94
N LEU A 267 7.15 0.45 6.27
CA LEU A 267 5.75 0.10 6.47
C LEU A 267 5.14 -0.41 5.15
N PRO A 268 5.30 -1.70 4.83
CA PRO A 268 4.69 -2.30 3.65
C PRO A 268 3.19 -2.52 3.84
N ILE A 269 2.39 -2.30 2.79
CA ILE A 269 0.94 -2.52 2.84
C ILE A 269 0.62 -4.02 2.93
N HIS A 270 1.40 -4.88 2.28
CA HIS A 270 1.08 -6.29 2.12
C HIS A 270 1.80 -7.25 3.08
N PHE A 271 2.67 -6.73 3.96
CA PHE A 271 3.37 -7.61 4.91
C PHE A 271 2.50 -7.88 6.15
N PRO A 272 2.51 -9.13 6.69
CA PRO A 272 1.73 -9.49 7.86
C PRO A 272 2.21 -8.81 9.14
N HIS A 273 1.40 -8.94 10.21
CA HIS A 273 1.84 -8.52 11.55
C HIS A 273 3.18 -9.19 11.93
N PRO A 274 4.14 -8.43 12.53
CA PRO A 274 4.01 -7.08 13.11
C PRO A 274 4.14 -5.93 12.11
N THR A 275 4.31 -6.18 10.85
CA THR A 275 4.32 -5.27 9.69
C THR A 275 5.52 -4.33 9.66
N THR A 276 5.71 -3.48 10.67
CA THR A 276 6.84 -2.54 10.73
C THR A 276 8.17 -3.26 10.75
N GLY A 277 9.11 -2.81 9.94
CA GLY A 277 10.46 -3.38 9.93
C GLY A 277 11.54 -2.37 9.53
N LEU A 278 12.75 -2.88 9.49
CA LEU A 278 13.95 -2.21 8.99
C LEU A 278 14.51 -3.02 7.82
N ILE A 279 15.21 -2.34 6.91
CA ILE A 279 16.01 -3.00 5.89
C ILE A 279 17.44 -3.10 6.38
N GLU A 280 17.98 -4.31 6.36
CA GLU A 280 19.40 -4.59 6.67
C GLU A 280 20.08 -5.09 5.39
N ALA A 281 21.32 -4.64 5.14
CA ALA A 281 22.15 -5.19 4.09
C ALA A 281 22.61 -6.61 4.45
N ASP A 282 22.65 -7.51 3.46
CA ASP A 282 23.06 -8.91 3.63
C ASP A 282 23.83 -9.39 2.39
N GLY A 283 25.10 -8.98 2.30
CA GLY A 283 25.94 -9.17 1.11
C GLY A 283 25.42 -8.35 -0.08
N GLU A 284 25.12 -9.02 -1.19
CA GLU A 284 24.51 -8.38 -2.38
C GLU A 284 22.98 -8.29 -2.30
N ARG A 285 22.39 -8.76 -1.21
CA ARG A 285 20.95 -8.82 -0.94
C ARG A 285 20.58 -7.99 0.26
N PHE A 286 19.29 -8.04 0.63
CA PHE A 286 18.74 -7.33 1.77
C PHE A 286 17.87 -8.25 2.61
N ARG A 287 17.72 -7.91 3.87
CA ARG A 287 16.82 -8.59 4.80
C ARG A 287 15.79 -7.61 5.33
N TYR A 288 14.53 -8.03 5.37
CA TYR A 288 13.49 -7.34 6.12
C TYR A 288 13.48 -7.87 7.54
N LYS A 289 13.76 -6.99 8.51
CA LYS A 289 13.76 -7.32 9.93
C LYS A 289 12.56 -6.68 10.60
N PHE A 290 11.61 -7.49 11.01
CA PHE A 290 10.44 -7.01 11.74
C PHE A 290 10.81 -6.41 13.09
N VAL A 291 10.21 -5.26 13.43
CA VAL A 291 10.28 -4.62 14.74
C VAL A 291 9.12 -5.11 15.59
N ARG A 292 9.41 -5.77 16.73
CA ARG A 292 8.42 -6.43 17.60
C ARG A 292 8.13 -5.67 18.89
#